data_ff688cfb7d6aa7a1044930edd07533e7
#
_entry.id   ff688cfb7d6aa7a1044930edd07533e7
#
_cell.length_a   1.000
_cell.length_b   1.000
_cell.length_c   1.000
_cell.angle_alpha   90.00
_cell.angle_beta   90.00
_cell.angle_gamma   90.00
#
_symmetry.space_group_name_H-M   'P 1'
#
loop_
_entity.id
_entity.type
_entity.pdbx_description
1 polymer ?
#
loop_
_entity_poly.entity_id
_entity_poly.type
_entity_poly.pdbx_seq_one_letter_code
_entity_poly.pdbx_strand_id
1 'polypeptide(L)'
;IDSLYKENNDMIKSLSICVNKFIGSYAFGIINELETDVLYALRKDSPLIIGVGENENFIASDVPSILKYTNKYIDIENDEIVKITKDEVTVYDKNCNIINKEISVFEGDANLVEKNGYETYMLKEIHEEAEVIKKTSEASIDFDITKYDEIDIVACGSAYHAGLVGKYMIEKLCNIKVNVCIASEYQYDKHFYRGKTLVIAISQSGETADTKKCVNIANDMGVDTLGIVNVKGSSIARICKHVIYTLAGPEIAVATTKAYLAQITTLILLAVKNSKEKINTEDLQKLPYYIETLINKDYTSLANMLYTKDDIYFIG
;
A
#
# COMPACT_ATOMS: atom_id res chain seq x y z
N ILE A 1 22.74 -5.28 -18.46
CA ILE A 1 23.57 -4.28 -17.76
C ILE A 1 25.04 -4.58 -18.03
N ASP A 2 25.54 -5.75 -17.65
CA ASP A 2 26.97 -6.14 -17.75
C ASP A 2 27.57 -5.91 -19.13
N SER A 3 26.90 -6.34 -20.21
CA SER A 3 27.39 -6.12 -21.59
C SER A 3 27.57 -4.63 -21.92
N LEU A 4 26.62 -3.80 -21.52
CA LEU A 4 26.68 -2.34 -21.76
C LEU A 4 27.73 -1.68 -20.89
N TYR A 5 27.94 -2.16 -19.66
CA TYR A 5 29.00 -1.64 -18.80
C TYR A 5 30.40 -1.96 -19.37
N LYS A 6 30.61 -3.17 -19.91
CA LYS A 6 31.86 -3.54 -20.59
C LYS A 6 32.14 -2.68 -21.82
N GLU A 7 31.11 -2.21 -22.52
CA GLU A 7 31.24 -1.32 -23.68
C GLU A 7 31.49 0.14 -23.27
N ASN A 8 30.76 0.64 -22.27
CA ASN A 8 30.74 2.04 -21.92
C ASN A 8 31.74 2.42 -20.81
N ASN A 9 32.11 1.47 -19.95
CA ASN A 9 32.87 1.68 -18.72
C ASN A 9 32.28 2.78 -17.81
N ASP A 10 30.96 2.94 -17.85
CA ASP A 10 30.18 3.93 -17.13
C ASP A 10 28.83 3.31 -16.75
N MET A 11 28.59 3.13 -15.44
CA MET A 11 27.39 2.45 -14.95
C MET A 11 26.14 3.31 -15.15
N ILE A 12 26.20 4.62 -14.91
CA ILE A 12 25.04 5.51 -15.10
C ILE A 12 24.56 5.48 -16.54
N LYS A 13 25.51 5.59 -17.50
CA LYS A 13 25.20 5.54 -18.91
C LYS A 13 24.66 4.18 -19.32
N SER A 14 25.19 3.08 -18.78
CA SER A 14 24.73 1.72 -19.07
C SER A 14 23.32 1.50 -18.52
N LEU A 15 23.02 1.99 -17.31
CA LEU A 15 21.69 1.91 -16.71
C LEU A 15 20.68 2.78 -17.46
N SER A 16 21.05 3.97 -17.91
CA SER A 16 20.21 4.83 -18.77
C SER A 16 19.76 4.12 -20.05
N ILE A 17 20.67 3.40 -20.70
CA ILE A 17 20.32 2.59 -21.88
C ILE A 17 19.37 1.43 -21.49
N CYS A 18 19.59 0.80 -20.34
CA CYS A 18 18.77 -0.31 -19.85
C CYS A 18 17.34 0.13 -19.50
N VAL A 19 17.17 1.27 -18.83
CA VAL A 19 15.85 1.82 -18.46
C VAL A 19 14.94 1.95 -19.68
N ASN A 20 15.48 2.37 -20.83
CA ASN A 20 14.72 2.51 -22.06
C ASN A 20 14.37 1.16 -22.73
N LYS A 21 15.00 0.05 -22.29
CA LYS A 21 14.79 -1.30 -22.86
C LYS A 21 14.00 -2.22 -21.95
N PHE A 22 13.97 -1.94 -20.65
CA PHE A 22 13.28 -2.78 -19.69
C PHE A 22 11.76 -2.63 -19.81
N ILE A 23 11.09 -3.78 -19.82
CA ILE A 23 9.62 -3.87 -19.90
C ILE A 23 9.12 -4.48 -18.60
N GLY A 24 8.01 -3.94 -18.07
CA GLY A 24 7.39 -4.41 -16.83
C GLY A 24 7.81 -3.61 -15.59
N SER A 25 7.31 -4.04 -14.43
CA SER A 25 7.57 -3.42 -13.13
C SER A 25 8.83 -4.02 -12.51
N TYR A 26 9.70 -3.19 -11.98
CA TYR A 26 10.92 -3.62 -11.31
C TYR A 26 11.42 -2.60 -10.29
N ALA A 27 12.19 -3.08 -9.33
CA ALA A 27 13.06 -2.29 -8.46
C ALA A 27 14.36 -3.05 -8.27
N PHE A 28 15.48 -2.47 -8.65
CA PHE A 28 16.79 -3.11 -8.62
C PHE A 28 17.73 -2.39 -7.66
N GLY A 29 18.44 -3.17 -6.82
CA GLY A 29 19.69 -2.81 -6.21
C GLY A 29 20.81 -3.50 -6.99
N ILE A 30 21.86 -2.77 -7.39
CA ILE A 30 22.92 -3.27 -8.25
C ILE A 30 24.27 -2.99 -7.59
N ILE A 31 25.10 -4.00 -7.51
CA ILE A 31 26.50 -3.92 -7.09
C ILE A 31 27.41 -4.23 -8.27
N ASN A 32 28.55 -3.55 -8.31
CA ASN A 32 29.58 -3.77 -9.33
C ASN A 32 30.87 -4.19 -8.64
N GLU A 33 31.43 -5.32 -9.04
CA GLU A 33 32.66 -5.83 -8.45
C GLU A 33 33.90 -4.92 -8.65
N LEU A 34 33.82 -4.02 -9.64
CA LEU A 34 34.88 -3.04 -9.92
C LEU A 34 34.66 -1.72 -9.18
N GLU A 35 33.51 -1.52 -8.54
CA GLU A 35 33.14 -0.31 -7.80
C GLU A 35 32.54 -0.72 -6.43
N THR A 36 33.35 -1.31 -5.58
CA THR A 36 32.92 -1.99 -4.33
C THR A 36 32.28 -1.06 -3.30
N ASP A 37 32.56 0.23 -3.37
CA ASP A 37 32.03 1.24 -2.45
C ASP A 37 30.79 1.96 -2.99
N VAL A 38 30.23 1.49 -4.10
CA VAL A 38 29.09 2.09 -4.77
C VAL A 38 27.96 1.09 -4.93
N LEU A 39 26.76 1.52 -4.59
CA LEU A 39 25.54 0.81 -4.83
C LEU A 39 24.69 1.61 -5.83
N TYR A 40 24.07 0.96 -6.78
CA TYR A 40 23.18 1.60 -7.73
C TYR A 40 21.75 1.11 -7.53
N ALA A 41 20.78 1.96 -7.80
CA ALA A 41 19.38 1.61 -7.74
C ALA A 41 18.60 2.23 -8.89
N LEU A 42 17.57 1.54 -9.34
CA LEU A 42 16.59 2.05 -10.29
C LEU A 42 15.26 1.32 -10.15
N ARG A 43 14.18 2.01 -10.50
CA ARG A 43 12.83 1.42 -10.42
C ARG A 43 11.94 1.78 -11.61
N LYS A 44 10.90 0.96 -11.79
CA LYS A 44 9.73 1.26 -12.60
C LYS A 44 8.52 0.56 -11.98
N ASP A 45 7.51 1.33 -11.60
CA ASP A 45 6.23 0.90 -11.01
C ASP A 45 6.31 0.11 -9.69
N SER A 46 7.43 -0.57 -9.39
CA SER A 46 7.69 -1.19 -8.08
C SER A 46 8.22 -0.18 -7.07
N PRO A 47 7.89 -0.29 -5.78
CA PRO A 47 8.34 0.67 -4.76
C PRO A 47 9.86 0.60 -4.53
N LEU A 48 10.48 1.77 -4.36
CA LEU A 48 11.88 1.92 -3.99
C LEU A 48 12.09 3.28 -3.36
N ILE A 49 12.76 3.30 -2.24
CA ILE A 49 13.24 4.51 -1.56
C ILE A 49 14.72 4.37 -1.22
N ILE A 50 15.37 5.49 -0.98
CA ILE A 50 16.74 5.53 -0.48
C ILE A 50 16.72 6.12 0.93
N GLY A 51 17.09 5.32 1.92
CA GLY A 51 17.30 5.80 3.29
C GLY A 51 18.62 6.56 3.38
N VAL A 52 18.59 7.74 4.03
CA VAL A 52 19.77 8.58 4.22
C VAL A 52 20.18 8.53 5.68
N GLY A 53 21.28 7.85 5.96
CA GLY A 53 21.81 7.66 7.31
C GLY A 53 23.07 8.51 7.57
N GLU A 54 23.72 8.25 8.72
CA GLU A 54 25.01 8.85 9.06
C GLU A 54 26.15 7.87 8.68
N ASN A 55 26.95 8.22 7.70
CA ASN A 55 28.02 7.38 7.12
C ASN A 55 27.53 6.07 6.50
N GLU A 56 26.25 5.96 6.22
CA GLU A 56 25.64 4.82 5.55
C GLU A 56 24.34 5.24 4.87
N ASN A 57 23.98 4.58 3.77
CA ASN A 57 22.73 4.80 3.07
C ASN A 57 22.12 3.45 2.70
N PHE A 58 20.79 3.42 2.50
CA PHE A 58 20.01 2.20 2.38
C PHE A 58 19.15 2.19 1.14
N ILE A 59 18.94 1.01 0.54
CA ILE A 59 17.89 0.76 -0.43
C ILE A 59 16.79 -0.04 0.26
N ALA A 60 15.53 0.40 0.14
CA ALA A 60 14.39 -0.31 0.68
C ALA A 60 13.14 -0.14 -0.21
N SER A 61 12.14 -0.99 -0.02
CA SER A 61 10.85 -0.86 -0.66
C SER A 61 9.95 0.17 0.02
N ASP A 62 10.15 0.41 1.31
CA ASP A 62 9.31 1.27 2.14
C ASP A 62 10.08 1.88 3.32
N VAL A 63 9.49 2.91 3.92
CA VAL A 63 10.07 3.62 5.07
C VAL A 63 10.16 2.76 6.33
N PRO A 64 9.17 1.94 6.71
CA PRO A 64 9.26 1.07 7.88
C PRO A 64 10.51 0.19 7.92
N SER A 65 10.98 -0.29 6.77
CA SER A 65 12.16 -1.17 6.66
C SER A 65 13.46 -0.50 7.10
N ILE A 66 13.55 0.83 7.04
CA ILE A 66 14.76 1.60 7.38
C ILE A 66 14.68 2.37 8.69
N LEU A 67 13.50 2.46 9.33
CA LEU A 67 13.28 3.29 10.53
C LEU A 67 14.17 2.95 11.71
N LYS A 68 14.67 1.72 11.78
CA LYS A 68 15.66 1.33 12.79
C LYS A 68 17.00 2.06 12.65
N TYR A 69 17.31 2.52 11.44
CA TYR A 69 18.62 3.10 11.09
C TYR A 69 18.50 4.61 10.81
N THR A 70 17.44 5.02 10.10
CA THR A 70 17.19 6.42 9.76
C THR A 70 15.69 6.66 9.50
N ASN A 71 15.22 7.86 9.82
CA ASN A 71 13.89 8.34 9.43
C ASN A 71 13.92 9.29 8.22
N LYS A 72 15.11 9.50 7.64
CA LYS A 72 15.31 10.35 6.45
C LYS A 72 15.33 9.47 5.20
N TYR A 73 14.59 9.86 4.18
CA TYR A 73 14.55 9.10 2.94
C TYR A 73 14.34 9.99 1.71
N ILE A 74 14.69 9.46 0.57
CA ILE A 74 14.46 10.06 -0.75
C ILE A 74 13.52 9.14 -1.52
N ASP A 75 12.38 9.68 -1.97
CA ASP A 75 11.48 9.00 -2.90
C ASP A 75 12.10 8.95 -4.30
N ILE A 76 12.14 7.75 -4.88
CA ILE A 76 12.64 7.54 -6.24
C ILE A 76 11.46 7.35 -7.18
N GLU A 77 11.44 8.10 -8.27
CA GLU A 77 10.40 8.01 -9.29
C GLU A 77 10.77 7.00 -10.38
N ASN A 78 9.82 6.72 -11.28
CA ASN A 78 10.06 5.82 -12.39
C ASN A 78 11.17 6.36 -13.29
N ASP A 79 12.02 5.45 -13.77
CA ASP A 79 13.12 5.73 -14.68
C ASP A 79 14.25 6.62 -14.10
N GLU A 80 14.22 6.92 -12.81
CA GLU A 80 15.34 7.53 -12.10
C GLU A 80 16.40 6.49 -11.77
N ILE A 81 17.67 6.88 -11.88
CA ILE A 81 18.85 6.08 -11.59
C ILE A 81 19.55 6.69 -10.39
N VAL A 82 19.87 5.89 -9.40
CA VAL A 82 20.52 6.36 -8.17
C VAL A 82 21.91 5.76 -8.04
N LYS A 83 22.87 6.61 -7.74
CA LYS A 83 24.22 6.24 -7.30
C LYS A 83 24.33 6.54 -5.81
N ILE A 84 24.71 5.54 -5.04
CA ILE A 84 24.73 5.57 -3.59
C ILE A 84 26.12 5.18 -3.12
N THR A 85 26.73 6.03 -2.33
CA THR A 85 27.93 5.74 -1.55
C THR A 85 27.58 5.82 -0.06
N LYS A 86 28.52 5.54 0.82
CA LYS A 86 28.30 5.73 2.26
C LYS A 86 28.06 7.21 2.64
N ASP A 87 28.60 8.16 1.86
CA ASP A 87 28.62 9.58 2.18
C ASP A 87 27.61 10.39 1.34
N GLU A 88 27.19 9.87 0.17
CA GLU A 88 26.39 10.65 -0.79
C GLU A 88 25.39 9.80 -1.55
N VAL A 89 24.24 10.40 -1.83
CA VAL A 89 23.20 9.88 -2.74
C VAL A 89 23.03 10.86 -3.89
N THR A 90 23.29 10.40 -5.10
CA THR A 90 23.10 11.21 -6.32
C THR A 90 22.02 10.55 -7.19
N VAL A 91 21.02 11.33 -7.58
CA VAL A 91 19.92 10.87 -8.44
C VAL A 91 20.07 11.44 -9.84
N TYR A 92 19.85 10.61 -10.84
CA TYR A 92 19.94 10.96 -12.26
C TYR A 92 18.61 10.67 -12.96
N ASP A 93 18.26 11.48 -13.95
CA ASP A 93 17.20 11.14 -14.88
C ASP A 93 17.67 10.08 -15.91
N LYS A 94 16.74 9.59 -16.73
CA LYS A 94 17.05 8.63 -17.79
C LYS A 94 18.03 9.15 -18.87
N ASN A 95 18.36 10.44 -18.88
CA ASN A 95 19.31 11.08 -19.80
C ASN A 95 20.65 11.35 -19.11
N CYS A 96 20.88 10.79 -17.91
CA CYS A 96 22.07 10.98 -17.08
C CYS A 96 22.26 12.42 -16.53
N ASN A 97 21.22 13.25 -16.49
CA ASN A 97 21.29 14.54 -15.83
C ASN A 97 21.04 14.37 -14.32
N ILE A 98 21.78 15.08 -13.49
CA ILE A 98 21.57 15.07 -12.03
C ILE A 98 20.25 15.77 -11.70
N ILE A 99 19.46 15.13 -10.84
CA ILE A 99 18.20 15.64 -10.30
C ILE A 99 18.41 15.95 -8.82
N ASN A 100 18.07 17.15 -8.41
CA ASN A 100 18.03 17.50 -6.99
C ASN A 100 16.73 16.95 -6.38
N LYS A 101 16.87 16.05 -5.41
CA LYS A 101 15.76 15.48 -4.65
C LYS A 101 15.74 16.03 -3.24
N GLU A 102 14.56 16.28 -2.72
CA GLU A 102 14.38 16.65 -1.32
C GLU A 102 14.44 15.39 -0.44
N ILE A 103 15.07 15.54 0.72
CA ILE A 103 15.08 14.51 1.76
C ILE A 103 13.79 14.66 2.56
N SER A 104 12.94 13.68 2.49
CA SER A 104 11.74 13.56 3.32
C SER A 104 12.10 13.01 4.70
N VAL A 105 11.37 13.45 5.72
CA VAL A 105 11.52 12.94 7.08
C VAL A 105 10.22 12.26 7.49
N PHE A 106 10.32 11.01 7.92
CA PHE A 106 9.19 10.31 8.49
C PHE A 106 8.94 10.83 9.92
N GLU A 107 7.76 11.42 10.14
CA GLU A 107 7.35 12.00 11.42
C GLU A 107 6.63 11.00 12.35
N GLY A 108 6.53 9.73 11.96
CA GLY A 108 5.91 8.69 12.78
C GLY A 108 6.82 8.20 13.92
N ASP A 109 6.21 7.58 14.92
CA ASP A 109 6.96 6.96 16.03
C ASP A 109 7.68 5.69 15.53
N ALA A 110 9.01 5.70 15.58
CA ALA A 110 9.86 4.57 15.20
C ALA A 110 9.62 3.33 16.09
N ASN A 111 9.15 3.51 17.34
CA ASN A 111 8.82 2.39 18.23
C ASN A 111 7.63 1.56 17.71
N LEU A 112 6.79 2.14 16.86
CA LEU A 112 5.67 1.41 16.25
C LEU A 112 6.12 0.27 15.31
N VAL A 113 7.36 0.31 14.81
CA VAL A 113 7.93 -0.74 13.96
C VAL A 113 8.69 -1.81 14.74
N GLU A 114 8.79 -1.70 16.06
CA GLU A 114 9.39 -2.74 16.90
C GLU A 114 8.39 -3.84 17.24
N LYS A 115 8.90 -5.03 17.55
CA LYS A 115 8.05 -6.18 17.93
C LYS A 115 7.39 -6.01 19.31
N ASN A 116 7.84 -5.07 20.14
CA ASN A 116 7.29 -4.77 21.48
C ASN A 116 7.11 -6.02 22.38
N GLY A 117 8.09 -6.94 22.32
CA GLY A 117 8.08 -8.17 23.11
C GLY A 117 7.33 -9.35 22.48
N TYR A 118 6.67 -9.18 21.37
CA TYR A 118 6.06 -10.30 20.62
C TYR A 118 7.10 -11.09 19.84
N GLU A 119 6.85 -12.37 19.64
CA GLU A 119 7.75 -13.27 18.91
C GLU A 119 7.85 -12.86 17.42
N THR A 120 6.71 -12.50 16.82
CA THR A 120 6.63 -12.10 15.41
C THR A 120 5.88 -10.78 15.24
N TYR A 121 6.11 -10.07 14.14
CA TYR A 121 5.32 -8.88 13.79
C TYR A 121 3.85 -9.22 13.59
N MET A 122 3.53 -10.34 12.94
CA MET A 122 2.16 -10.77 12.73
C MET A 122 1.40 -10.95 14.05
N LEU A 123 2.02 -11.58 15.05
CA LEU A 123 1.40 -11.73 16.36
C LEU A 123 1.15 -10.38 17.05
N LYS A 124 2.11 -9.46 16.99
CA LYS A 124 1.93 -8.08 17.48
C LYS A 124 0.74 -7.41 16.77
N GLU A 125 0.71 -7.46 15.45
CA GLU A 125 -0.29 -6.79 14.62
C GLU A 125 -1.69 -7.36 14.85
N ILE A 126 -1.82 -8.66 15.09
CA ILE A 126 -3.08 -9.28 15.54
C ILE A 126 -3.53 -8.70 16.87
N HIS A 127 -2.61 -8.51 17.83
CA HIS A 127 -2.96 -7.91 19.14
C HIS A 127 -3.28 -6.40 19.06
N GLU A 128 -2.88 -5.72 17.99
CA GLU A 128 -3.22 -4.32 17.72
C GLU A 128 -4.60 -4.14 17.07
N GLU A 129 -5.23 -5.19 16.56
CA GLU A 129 -6.49 -5.12 15.82
C GLU A 129 -7.62 -4.41 16.56
N ALA A 130 -7.80 -4.73 17.85
CA ALA A 130 -8.85 -4.12 18.67
C ALA A 130 -8.70 -2.60 18.76
N GLU A 131 -7.48 -2.11 18.96
CA GLU A 131 -7.22 -0.68 19.05
C GLU A 131 -7.33 0.00 17.68
N VAL A 132 -6.88 -0.65 16.60
CA VAL A 132 -7.00 -0.13 15.24
C VAL A 132 -8.46 0.02 14.85
N ILE A 133 -9.31 -0.97 15.14
CA ILE A 133 -10.75 -0.86 14.87
C ILE A 133 -11.39 0.26 15.69
N LYS A 134 -11.02 0.40 16.96
CA LYS A 134 -11.50 1.51 17.79
C LYS A 134 -11.15 2.86 17.14
N LYS A 135 -9.89 3.09 16.84
CA LYS A 135 -9.43 4.33 16.18
C LYS A 135 -10.13 4.58 14.85
N THR A 136 -10.26 3.55 14.03
CA THR A 136 -10.90 3.66 12.71
C THR A 136 -12.40 3.93 12.87
N SER A 137 -13.09 3.30 13.83
CA SER A 137 -14.53 3.50 14.05
C SER A 137 -14.89 4.88 14.60
N GLU A 138 -13.94 5.54 15.28
CA GLU A 138 -14.07 6.91 15.76
C GLU A 138 -13.70 7.96 14.69
N ALA A 139 -13.15 7.55 13.56
CA ALA A 139 -12.74 8.44 12.50
C ALA A 139 -13.95 9.11 11.81
N SER A 140 -13.85 10.41 11.59
CA SER A 140 -14.85 11.12 10.80
C SER A 140 -14.58 10.89 9.31
N ILE A 141 -15.52 10.22 8.64
CA ILE A 141 -15.53 10.09 7.18
C ILE A 141 -16.43 11.16 6.60
N ASP A 142 -15.83 12.12 5.90
CA ASP A 142 -16.57 13.19 5.23
C ASP A 142 -16.46 13.07 3.71
N PHE A 143 -17.13 12.03 3.18
CA PHE A 143 -17.20 11.80 1.75
C PHE A 143 -18.60 11.30 1.36
N ASP A 144 -19.23 12.03 0.45
CA ASP A 144 -20.57 11.71 -0.03
C ASP A 144 -20.50 10.84 -1.28
N ILE A 145 -20.90 9.55 -1.14
CA ILE A 145 -21.00 8.63 -2.26
C ILE A 145 -22.37 8.64 -2.92
N THR A 146 -23.37 9.30 -2.33
CA THR A 146 -24.76 9.30 -2.86
C THR A 146 -24.91 10.08 -4.16
N LYS A 147 -23.92 10.90 -4.49
CA LYS A 147 -23.85 11.65 -5.75
C LYS A 147 -23.45 10.81 -6.96
N TYR A 148 -23.07 9.55 -6.76
CA TYR A 148 -22.66 8.63 -7.81
C TYR A 148 -23.74 7.58 -8.11
N ASP A 149 -23.89 7.24 -9.37
CA ASP A 149 -24.84 6.23 -9.85
C ASP A 149 -24.28 4.80 -9.72
N GLU A 150 -22.97 4.66 -9.82
CA GLU A 150 -22.25 3.39 -9.78
C GLU A 150 -20.86 3.56 -9.15
N ILE A 151 -20.38 2.52 -8.48
CA ILE A 151 -19.06 2.48 -7.86
C ILE A 151 -18.30 1.25 -8.37
N ASP A 152 -17.07 1.45 -8.85
CA ASP A 152 -16.12 0.39 -9.12
C ASP A 152 -15.05 0.36 -8.01
N ILE A 153 -14.94 -0.74 -7.28
CA ILE A 153 -13.87 -0.94 -6.29
C ILE A 153 -12.76 -1.77 -6.95
N VAL A 154 -11.55 -1.24 -6.95
CA VAL A 154 -10.37 -1.89 -7.55
C VAL A 154 -9.30 -2.14 -6.48
N ALA A 155 -8.83 -3.37 -6.37
CA ALA A 155 -7.84 -3.77 -5.38
C ALA A 155 -7.21 -5.13 -5.73
N CYS A 156 -6.14 -5.50 -5.02
CA CYS A 156 -5.48 -6.80 -5.10
C CYS A 156 -5.50 -7.52 -3.75
N GLY A 157 -5.46 -8.85 -3.78
CA GLY A 157 -5.30 -9.70 -2.58
C GLY A 157 -6.37 -9.45 -1.51
N SER A 158 -5.94 -9.30 -0.26
CA SER A 158 -6.86 -9.10 0.87
C SER A 158 -7.68 -7.80 0.75
N ALA A 159 -7.11 -6.75 0.17
CA ALA A 159 -7.84 -5.50 -0.09
C ALA A 159 -9.03 -5.69 -1.06
N TYR A 160 -8.90 -6.60 -2.04
CA TYR A 160 -10.03 -6.99 -2.90
C TYR A 160 -11.15 -7.63 -2.08
N HIS A 161 -10.83 -8.51 -1.13
CA HIS A 161 -11.83 -9.11 -0.24
C HIS A 161 -12.47 -8.09 0.71
N ALA A 162 -11.72 -7.09 1.17
CA ALA A 162 -12.32 -5.96 1.89
C ALA A 162 -13.33 -5.21 0.99
N GLY A 163 -13.00 -5.04 -0.28
CA GLY A 163 -13.89 -4.46 -1.29
C GLY A 163 -15.21 -5.24 -1.44
N LEU A 164 -15.18 -6.57 -1.38
CA LEU A 164 -16.41 -7.41 -1.44
C LEU A 164 -17.33 -7.15 -0.24
N VAL A 165 -16.77 -6.99 0.96
CA VAL A 165 -17.55 -6.59 2.15
C VAL A 165 -18.14 -5.19 1.96
N GLY A 166 -17.30 -4.25 1.46
CA GLY A 166 -17.73 -2.87 1.14
C GLY A 166 -18.87 -2.84 0.14
N LYS A 167 -18.80 -3.64 -0.93
CA LYS A 167 -19.88 -3.81 -1.91
C LYS A 167 -21.19 -4.15 -1.22
N TYR A 168 -21.18 -5.23 -0.42
CA TYR A 168 -22.38 -5.70 0.27
C TYR A 168 -23.00 -4.58 1.13
N MET A 169 -22.19 -3.85 1.87
CA MET A 169 -22.65 -2.79 2.75
C MET A 169 -23.17 -1.58 1.99
N ILE A 170 -22.45 -1.12 0.96
CA ILE A 170 -22.85 0.04 0.15
C ILE A 170 -24.12 -0.26 -0.63
N GLU A 171 -24.23 -1.40 -1.28
CA GLU A 171 -25.45 -1.80 -2.01
C GLU A 171 -26.64 -1.88 -1.07
N LYS A 172 -26.48 -2.50 0.11
CA LYS A 172 -27.57 -2.67 1.08
C LYS A 172 -28.02 -1.34 1.71
N LEU A 173 -27.10 -0.49 2.11
CA LEU A 173 -27.41 0.71 2.89
C LEU A 173 -27.64 1.96 2.02
N CYS A 174 -26.91 2.08 0.92
CA CYS A 174 -26.97 3.27 0.07
C CYS A 174 -27.79 3.06 -1.20
N ASN A 175 -28.10 1.82 -1.58
CA ASN A 175 -28.76 1.45 -2.83
C ASN A 175 -28.01 1.99 -4.06
N ILE A 176 -26.70 1.88 -4.06
CA ILE A 176 -25.79 2.24 -5.16
C ILE A 176 -25.18 0.92 -5.68
N LYS A 177 -25.22 0.71 -6.98
CA LYS A 177 -24.59 -0.46 -7.61
C LYS A 177 -23.07 -0.43 -7.43
N VAL A 178 -22.48 -1.55 -6.99
CA VAL A 178 -21.03 -1.67 -6.78
C VAL A 178 -20.49 -2.87 -7.53
N ASN A 179 -19.46 -2.66 -8.36
CA ASN A 179 -18.64 -3.71 -8.91
C ASN A 179 -17.34 -3.81 -8.11
N VAL A 180 -16.83 -5.01 -7.90
CA VAL A 180 -15.51 -5.21 -7.29
C VAL A 180 -14.65 -5.99 -8.26
N CYS A 181 -13.52 -5.41 -8.65
CA CYS A 181 -12.65 -5.96 -9.66
C CYS A 181 -11.24 -6.16 -9.10
N ILE A 182 -10.61 -7.26 -9.48
CA ILE A 182 -9.17 -7.45 -9.21
C ILE A 182 -8.40 -6.47 -10.10
N ALA A 183 -7.53 -5.66 -9.49
CA ALA A 183 -6.87 -4.58 -10.19
C ALA A 183 -5.95 -5.05 -11.34
N SER A 184 -5.36 -6.25 -11.23
CA SER A 184 -4.57 -6.86 -12.29
C SER A 184 -5.39 -7.18 -13.56
N GLU A 185 -6.70 -7.44 -13.40
CA GLU A 185 -7.60 -7.72 -14.52
C GLU A 185 -8.24 -6.44 -15.05
N TYR A 186 -8.69 -5.58 -14.14
CA TYR A 186 -9.36 -4.31 -14.48
C TYR A 186 -8.59 -3.47 -15.50
N GLN A 187 -7.27 -3.43 -15.42
CA GLN A 187 -6.44 -2.65 -16.32
C GLN A 187 -6.51 -3.07 -17.81
N TYR A 188 -6.98 -4.30 -18.08
CA TYR A 188 -7.12 -4.86 -19.44
C TYR A 188 -8.55 -4.83 -19.94
N ASP A 189 -9.53 -4.58 -19.07
CA ASP A 189 -10.92 -4.51 -19.46
C ASP A 189 -11.23 -3.22 -20.22
N LYS A 190 -12.27 -3.30 -21.05
CA LYS A 190 -12.82 -2.11 -21.69
C LYS A 190 -13.85 -1.45 -20.78
N HIS A 191 -13.55 -0.25 -20.30
CA HIS A 191 -14.43 0.46 -19.39
C HIS A 191 -15.50 1.27 -20.11
N PHE A 192 -16.74 1.14 -19.62
CA PHE A 192 -17.91 1.88 -20.09
C PHE A 192 -18.58 2.57 -18.91
N TYR A 193 -18.05 3.70 -18.50
CA TYR A 193 -18.68 4.47 -17.43
C TYR A 193 -19.95 5.13 -17.92
N ARG A 194 -21.08 4.79 -17.27
CA ARG A 194 -22.38 5.37 -17.55
C ARG A 194 -22.82 6.19 -16.33
N GLY A 195 -23.25 7.45 -16.58
CA GLY A 195 -23.60 8.35 -15.49
C GLY A 195 -22.39 8.79 -14.66
N LYS A 196 -22.61 9.12 -13.39
CA LYS A 196 -21.55 9.50 -12.46
C LYS A 196 -20.99 8.26 -11.79
N THR A 197 -19.83 7.82 -12.23
CA THR A 197 -19.11 6.69 -11.65
C THR A 197 -18.02 7.16 -10.68
N LEU A 198 -17.82 6.42 -9.59
CA LEU A 198 -16.68 6.57 -8.67
C LEU A 198 -15.82 5.32 -8.75
N VAL A 199 -14.51 5.48 -8.92
CA VAL A 199 -13.54 4.40 -8.75
C VAL A 199 -12.92 4.49 -7.36
N ILE A 200 -13.12 3.46 -6.52
CA ILE A 200 -12.52 3.35 -5.19
C ILE A 200 -11.31 2.40 -5.29
N ALA A 201 -10.13 2.91 -5.03
CA ALA A 201 -8.89 2.13 -4.99
C ALA A 201 -8.52 1.80 -3.53
N ILE A 202 -8.38 0.51 -3.21
CA ILE A 202 -8.04 0.07 -1.86
C ILE A 202 -6.62 -0.51 -1.87
N SER A 203 -5.74 0.02 -1.00
CA SER A 203 -4.37 -0.48 -0.84
C SER A 203 -3.84 -0.15 0.55
N GLN A 204 -3.24 -1.12 1.25
CA GLN A 204 -2.60 -0.88 2.53
C GLN A 204 -1.40 0.07 2.35
N SER A 205 -0.44 -0.28 1.50
CA SER A 205 0.77 0.52 1.26
C SER A 205 0.49 1.79 0.42
N GLY A 206 -0.57 1.77 -0.42
CA GLY A 206 -0.80 2.79 -1.43
C GLY A 206 0.22 2.78 -2.58
N GLU A 207 1.02 1.70 -2.70
CA GLU A 207 2.06 1.52 -3.72
C GLU A 207 1.78 0.33 -4.66
N THR A 208 0.63 -0.34 -4.51
CA THR A 208 0.27 -1.49 -5.34
C THR A 208 0.18 -1.08 -6.81
N ALA A 209 1.09 -1.60 -7.63
CA ALA A 209 1.27 -1.16 -9.03
C ALA A 209 0.00 -1.29 -9.88
N ASP A 210 -0.69 -2.45 -9.80
CA ASP A 210 -1.92 -2.69 -10.55
C ASP A 210 -3.04 -1.73 -10.11
N THR A 211 -3.21 -1.54 -8.80
CA THR A 211 -4.22 -0.62 -8.27
C THR A 211 -3.95 0.83 -8.68
N LYS A 212 -2.69 1.26 -8.64
CA LYS A 212 -2.25 2.58 -9.12
C LYS A 212 -2.58 2.77 -10.61
N LYS A 213 -2.35 1.74 -11.43
CA LYS A 213 -2.66 1.78 -12.87
C LYS A 213 -4.15 1.94 -13.12
N CYS A 214 -5.01 1.26 -12.35
CA CYS A 214 -6.46 1.43 -12.44
C CYS A 214 -6.90 2.87 -12.13
N VAL A 215 -6.29 3.50 -11.11
CA VAL A 215 -6.55 4.91 -10.78
C VAL A 215 -6.15 5.84 -11.93
N ASN A 216 -5.00 5.60 -12.56
CA ASN A 216 -4.57 6.39 -13.71
C ASN A 216 -5.55 6.25 -14.88
N ILE A 217 -6.00 5.03 -15.21
CA ILE A 217 -7.02 4.79 -16.24
C ILE A 217 -8.30 5.57 -15.95
N ALA A 218 -8.81 5.52 -14.70
CA ALA A 218 -9.99 6.26 -14.30
C ALA A 218 -9.79 7.79 -14.43
N ASN A 219 -8.65 8.30 -13.99
CA ASN A 219 -8.31 9.72 -14.10
C ASN A 219 -8.19 10.18 -15.55
N ASP A 220 -7.56 9.40 -16.43
CA ASP A 220 -7.44 9.69 -17.88
C ASP A 220 -8.79 9.72 -18.58
N MET A 221 -9.77 8.95 -18.08
CA MET A 221 -11.15 8.95 -18.54
C MET A 221 -12.03 10.03 -17.84
N GLY A 222 -11.45 10.84 -16.98
CA GLY A 222 -12.15 11.93 -16.26
C GLY A 222 -13.07 11.45 -15.13
N VAL A 223 -12.97 10.19 -14.70
CA VAL A 223 -13.77 9.62 -13.63
C VAL A 223 -13.24 10.06 -12.25
N ASP A 224 -14.15 10.20 -11.28
CA ASP A 224 -13.75 10.52 -9.91
C ASP A 224 -13.11 9.31 -9.24
N THR A 225 -12.05 9.57 -8.48
CA THR A 225 -11.27 8.53 -7.79
C THR A 225 -11.18 8.79 -6.30
N LEU A 226 -11.38 7.73 -5.49
CA LEU A 226 -11.22 7.74 -4.03
C LEU A 226 -10.18 6.67 -3.63
N GLY A 227 -9.08 7.09 -3.03
CA GLY A 227 -8.12 6.17 -2.42
C GLY A 227 -8.51 5.84 -0.98
N ILE A 228 -8.64 4.56 -0.64
CA ILE A 228 -8.69 4.06 0.74
C ILE A 228 -7.34 3.43 1.03
N VAL A 229 -6.47 4.17 1.69
CA VAL A 229 -5.06 3.81 1.88
C VAL A 229 -4.64 4.01 3.33
N ASN A 230 -3.59 3.31 3.76
CA ASN A 230 -3.08 3.46 5.12
C ASN A 230 -1.88 4.42 5.19
N VAL A 231 -1.03 4.45 4.15
CA VAL A 231 0.20 5.25 4.15
C VAL A 231 -0.07 6.64 3.56
N LYS A 232 0.17 7.68 4.39
CA LYS A 232 0.07 9.07 3.96
C LYS A 232 1.14 9.39 2.92
N GLY A 233 0.74 10.15 1.89
CA GLY A 233 1.66 10.56 0.83
C GLY A 233 2.08 9.44 -0.14
N SER A 234 1.49 8.25 -0.04
CA SER A 234 1.74 7.16 -0.99
C SER A 234 1.31 7.52 -2.42
N SER A 235 1.82 6.76 -3.39
CA SER A 235 1.54 7.02 -4.82
C SER A 235 0.06 7.08 -5.13
N ILE A 236 -0.75 6.12 -4.62
CA ILE A 236 -2.21 6.11 -4.82
C ILE A 236 -2.86 7.32 -4.15
N ALA A 237 -2.41 7.69 -2.93
CA ALA A 237 -2.93 8.87 -2.24
C ALA A 237 -2.68 10.16 -3.03
N ARG A 238 -1.53 10.28 -3.70
CA ARG A 238 -1.18 11.48 -4.49
C ARG A 238 -1.96 11.61 -5.79
N ILE A 239 -2.34 10.49 -6.42
CA ILE A 239 -3.01 10.53 -7.73
C ILE A 239 -4.53 10.45 -7.64
N CYS A 240 -5.10 9.97 -6.54
CA CYS A 240 -6.55 10.00 -6.33
C CYS A 240 -7.05 11.43 -6.08
N LYS A 241 -8.24 11.75 -6.60
CA LYS A 241 -8.89 13.04 -6.35
C LYS A 241 -9.31 13.21 -4.89
N HIS A 242 -9.65 12.10 -4.23
CA HIS A 242 -10.07 12.05 -2.83
C HIS A 242 -9.33 10.91 -2.12
N VAL A 243 -9.08 11.07 -0.82
CA VAL A 243 -8.37 10.06 -0.02
C VAL A 243 -9.01 9.93 1.36
N ILE A 244 -9.18 8.69 1.79
CA ILE A 244 -9.53 8.32 3.17
C ILE A 244 -8.39 7.45 3.70
N TYR A 245 -7.85 7.80 4.88
CA TYR A 245 -6.80 7.03 5.55
C TYR A 245 -7.40 6.07 6.57
N THR A 246 -6.96 4.80 6.57
CA THR A 246 -7.52 3.73 7.40
C THR A 246 -7.03 3.71 8.84
N LEU A 247 -6.01 4.50 9.18
CA LEU A 247 -5.45 4.67 10.53
C LEU A 247 -4.91 3.38 11.18
N ALA A 248 -4.54 2.35 10.40
CA ALA A 248 -4.02 1.09 10.93
C ALA A 248 -2.59 1.19 11.49
N GLY A 249 -1.89 2.30 11.24
CA GLY A 249 -0.48 2.43 11.58
C GLY A 249 0.42 1.55 10.69
N PRO A 250 1.72 1.44 10.99
CA PRO A 250 2.63 0.59 10.23
C PRO A 250 2.25 -0.89 10.35
N GLU A 251 2.23 -1.62 9.24
CA GLU A 251 2.05 -3.06 9.16
C GLU A 251 3.25 -3.64 8.43
N ILE A 252 4.00 -4.53 9.10
CA ILE A 252 5.30 -5.04 8.65
C ILE A 252 5.21 -6.50 8.26
N ALA A 253 4.29 -7.27 8.88
CA ALA A 253 4.06 -8.64 8.50
C ALA A 253 3.61 -8.73 7.04
N VAL A 254 4.09 -9.74 6.32
CA VAL A 254 3.73 -9.96 4.92
C VAL A 254 2.24 -10.24 4.77
N ALA A 255 1.69 -11.08 5.64
CA ALA A 255 0.26 -11.34 5.69
C ALA A 255 -0.43 -10.21 6.45
N THR A 256 -1.33 -9.50 5.79
CA THR A 256 -2.08 -8.39 6.38
C THR A 256 -3.11 -8.89 7.40
N THR A 257 -3.24 -8.19 8.51
CA THR A 257 -4.20 -8.47 9.59
C THR A 257 -4.95 -7.19 9.95
N LYS A 258 -4.37 -6.34 10.78
CA LYS A 258 -4.99 -5.09 11.27
C LYS A 258 -5.37 -4.11 10.16
N ALA A 259 -4.56 -4.03 9.09
CA ALA A 259 -4.88 -3.12 7.98
C ALA A 259 -6.08 -3.61 7.18
N TYR A 260 -6.26 -4.92 7.02
CA TYR A 260 -7.45 -5.51 6.41
C TYR A 260 -8.72 -5.15 7.18
N LEU A 261 -8.69 -5.32 8.50
CA LEU A 261 -9.82 -4.94 9.37
C LEU A 261 -10.10 -3.43 9.33
N ALA A 262 -9.06 -2.60 9.29
CA ALA A 262 -9.22 -1.15 9.13
C ALA A 262 -9.87 -0.78 7.79
N GLN A 263 -9.53 -1.46 6.69
CA GLN A 263 -10.16 -1.27 5.38
C GLN A 263 -11.65 -1.63 5.43
N ILE A 264 -12.01 -2.79 6.00
CA ILE A 264 -13.40 -3.21 6.18
C ILE A 264 -14.17 -2.18 7.03
N THR A 265 -13.62 -1.78 8.17
CA THR A 265 -14.24 -0.81 9.07
C THR A 265 -14.47 0.53 8.35
N THR A 266 -13.49 1.01 7.59
CA THR A 266 -13.61 2.24 6.79
C THR A 266 -14.74 2.14 5.76
N LEU A 267 -14.85 1.03 5.06
CA LEU A 267 -15.91 0.81 4.06
C LEU A 267 -17.30 0.71 4.71
N ILE A 268 -17.41 0.07 5.87
CA ILE A 268 -18.65 0.02 6.65
C ILE A 268 -19.06 1.43 7.09
N LEU A 269 -18.12 2.20 7.65
CA LEU A 269 -18.39 3.58 8.06
C LEU A 269 -18.82 4.45 6.87
N LEU A 270 -18.16 4.31 5.72
CA LEU A 270 -18.53 5.01 4.49
C LEU A 270 -19.97 4.69 4.09
N ALA A 271 -20.36 3.40 4.13
CA ALA A 271 -21.71 2.96 3.83
C ALA A 271 -22.73 3.47 4.87
N VAL A 272 -22.42 3.38 6.16
CA VAL A 272 -23.29 3.85 7.26
C VAL A 272 -23.50 5.36 7.18
N LYS A 273 -22.45 6.14 6.95
CA LYS A 273 -22.52 7.61 6.81
C LYS A 273 -23.44 8.03 5.66
N ASN A 274 -23.43 7.27 4.57
CA ASN A 274 -24.20 7.57 3.36
C ASN A 274 -25.51 6.76 3.25
N SER A 275 -25.89 6.06 4.32
CA SER A 275 -27.15 5.30 4.36
C SER A 275 -28.37 6.21 4.24
N LYS A 276 -29.37 5.73 3.51
CA LYS A 276 -30.67 6.38 3.43
C LYS A 276 -31.46 6.32 4.75
N GLU A 277 -31.14 5.34 5.59
CA GLU A 277 -31.75 5.12 6.89
C GLU A 277 -30.78 5.45 8.00
N LYS A 278 -31.30 5.89 9.15
CA LYS A 278 -30.48 6.09 10.34
C LYS A 278 -30.04 4.73 10.89
N ILE A 279 -28.77 4.42 10.75
CA ILE A 279 -28.19 3.18 11.28
C ILE A 279 -27.69 3.39 12.70
N ASN A 280 -28.02 2.48 13.60
CA ASN A 280 -27.43 2.43 14.94
C ASN A 280 -25.98 1.93 14.84
N THR A 281 -25.04 2.73 15.28
CA THR A 281 -23.61 2.42 15.25
C THR A 281 -23.07 1.89 16.59
N GLU A 282 -23.92 1.70 17.60
CA GLU A 282 -23.50 1.17 18.91
C GLU A 282 -22.82 -0.19 18.81
N ASP A 283 -23.23 -1.04 17.88
CA ASP A 283 -22.64 -2.36 17.69
C ASP A 283 -21.21 -2.26 17.08
N LEU A 284 -20.93 -1.25 16.29
CA LEU A 284 -19.56 -0.99 15.81
C LEU A 284 -18.62 -0.63 16.98
N GLN A 285 -19.13 0.07 18.00
CA GLN A 285 -18.35 0.42 19.18
C GLN A 285 -18.04 -0.80 20.08
N LYS A 286 -18.77 -1.91 19.92
CA LYS A 286 -18.54 -3.18 20.63
C LYS A 286 -17.51 -4.07 19.93
N LEU A 287 -17.19 -3.82 18.64
CA LEU A 287 -16.27 -4.65 17.86
C LEU A 287 -14.88 -4.79 18.51
N PRO A 288 -14.25 -3.74 19.03
CA PRO A 288 -12.96 -3.88 19.72
C PRO A 288 -12.99 -4.91 20.84
N TYR A 289 -14.02 -4.89 21.68
CA TYR A 289 -14.19 -5.86 22.77
C TYR A 289 -14.33 -7.32 22.26
N TYR A 290 -15.11 -7.53 21.21
CA TYR A 290 -15.26 -8.88 20.62
C TYR A 290 -13.95 -9.38 20.01
N ILE A 291 -13.21 -8.53 19.34
CA ILE A 291 -11.90 -8.87 18.76
C ILE A 291 -10.90 -9.21 19.85
N GLU A 292 -10.80 -8.38 20.89
CA GLU A 292 -9.93 -8.67 22.02
C GLU A 292 -10.28 -10.00 22.68
N THR A 293 -11.57 -10.30 22.83
CA THR A 293 -12.04 -11.58 23.36
C THR A 293 -11.63 -12.77 22.47
N LEU A 294 -11.70 -12.61 21.16
CA LEU A 294 -11.27 -13.62 20.19
C LEU A 294 -9.77 -13.83 20.21
N ILE A 295 -8.98 -12.77 20.22
CA ILE A 295 -7.51 -12.83 20.22
C ILE A 295 -6.99 -13.54 21.48
N ASN A 296 -7.62 -13.32 22.62
CA ASN A 296 -7.22 -13.92 23.90
C ASN A 296 -7.77 -15.33 24.14
N LYS A 297 -8.52 -15.88 23.19
CA LYS A 297 -9.04 -17.25 23.29
C LYS A 297 -7.92 -18.28 23.07
N ASP A 298 -7.94 -19.37 23.81
CA ASP A 298 -7.02 -20.49 23.59
C ASP A 298 -7.38 -21.29 22.34
N TYR A 299 -6.49 -21.27 21.36
CA TYR A 299 -6.59 -22.00 20.11
C TYR A 299 -5.68 -23.23 20.03
N THR A 300 -5.03 -23.64 21.12
CA THR A 300 -4.05 -24.73 21.14
C THR A 300 -4.62 -26.02 20.59
N SER A 301 -5.86 -26.38 20.97
CA SER A 301 -6.53 -27.59 20.48
C SER A 301 -6.75 -27.55 18.96
N LEU A 302 -7.20 -26.41 18.43
CA LEU A 302 -7.40 -26.23 16.99
C LEU A 302 -6.06 -26.25 16.23
N ALA A 303 -5.05 -25.57 16.76
CA ALA A 303 -3.71 -25.57 16.19
C ALA A 303 -3.13 -26.98 16.12
N ASN A 304 -3.22 -27.76 17.19
CA ASN A 304 -2.77 -29.16 17.23
C ASN A 304 -3.50 -30.07 16.24
N MET A 305 -4.75 -29.76 15.90
CA MET A 305 -5.49 -30.49 14.90
C MET A 305 -5.06 -30.14 13.47
N LEU A 306 -4.71 -28.88 13.24
CA LEU A 306 -4.46 -28.35 11.90
C LEU A 306 -2.98 -28.47 11.48
N TYR A 307 -2.01 -28.34 12.40
CA TYR A 307 -0.60 -28.25 12.05
C TYR A 307 -0.04 -29.51 11.35
N THR A 308 -0.73 -30.65 11.48
CA THR A 308 -0.36 -31.92 10.84
C THR A 308 -0.96 -32.10 9.45
N LYS A 309 -1.73 -31.11 8.94
CA LYS A 309 -2.39 -31.16 7.64
C LYS A 309 -1.52 -30.49 6.58
N ASP A 310 -1.41 -31.15 5.42
CA ASP A 310 -0.67 -30.61 4.28
C ASP A 310 -1.43 -29.43 3.64
N ASP A 311 -2.78 -29.51 3.61
CA ASP A 311 -3.65 -28.50 3.02
C ASP A 311 -4.79 -28.14 3.97
N ILE A 312 -5.10 -26.84 4.06
CA ILE A 312 -6.21 -26.29 4.84
C ILE A 312 -7.00 -25.33 3.95
N TYR A 313 -8.31 -25.59 3.82
CA TYR A 313 -9.23 -24.75 3.04
C TYR A 313 -10.20 -24.03 3.97
N PHE A 314 -10.26 -22.71 3.84
CA PHE A 314 -11.28 -21.87 4.49
C PHE A 314 -12.44 -21.70 3.51
N ILE A 315 -13.61 -22.20 3.87
CA ILE A 315 -14.85 -22.09 3.10
C ILE A 315 -15.89 -21.39 3.96
N GLY A 316 -16.63 -20.44 3.39
CA GLY A 316 -17.66 -19.68 4.08
C GLY A 316 -18.88 -19.40 3.22
#